data_e6fb87b9f8f0f96480539a300eff8d3a
#
_entry.id   e6fb87b9f8f0f96480539a300eff8d3a
#
_cell.length_a   1.000
_cell.length_b   1.000
_cell.length_c   1.000
_cell.angle_alpha   90.00
_cell.angle_beta   90.00
_cell.angle_gamma   90.00
#
_symmetry.space_group_name_H-M   'P 1'
#
loop_
_entity.id
_entity.type
_entity.pdbx_description
1 polymer ?
#
loop_
_entity_poly.entity_id
_entity_poly.type
_entity_poly.pdbx_seq_one_letter_code
_entity_poly.pdbx_strand_id
1 'polypeptide(L)'
;IGGIADGIFHKGMGRSIAQRNFVPHVDCVKLTPDQKFLCAVDNGLDQVKVYRVDYENGKLELIDFIRGPLESAPRMIRFSRDGEYAYILYELLNIVEVYHYSVQDNEPVFEKIQTISTSPKKEEDICAASGMEISKSGKYLFCSNAGVNSVVCYEIEEKTGMLTPVFTTKVNSDYPKMLAIYPDEKHYLTLNNNSNDIFSYTIDYKDGYSLETGSPVKVDKPNCIYMLKLEVE
;
A
#
# COMPACT_ATOMS: atom_id res chain seq x y z
N ILE A 1 -17.50 6.42 19.26
CA ILE A 1 -17.48 5.16 18.51
C ILE A 1 -18.74 4.41 18.90
N GLY A 2 -19.58 4.06 17.90
CA GLY A 2 -20.79 3.26 18.09
C GLY A 2 -20.52 1.76 18.17
N GLY A 3 -21.60 0.96 18.22
CA GLY A 3 -21.51 -0.50 18.12
C GLY A 3 -21.13 -0.96 16.70
N ILE A 4 -20.79 -2.25 16.56
CA ILE A 4 -20.53 -2.88 15.26
C ILE A 4 -21.84 -2.93 14.47
N ALA A 5 -21.85 -2.30 13.29
CA ALA A 5 -23.02 -2.27 12.41
C ALA A 5 -23.10 -3.49 11.50
N ASP A 6 -21.96 -4.00 11.02
CA ASP A 6 -21.86 -5.19 10.18
C ASP A 6 -20.53 -5.92 10.37
N GLY A 7 -20.47 -7.18 10.00
CA GLY A 7 -19.27 -8.01 10.08
C GLY A 7 -19.28 -9.08 8.99
N ILE A 8 -18.25 -9.04 8.13
CA ILE A 8 -18.11 -9.98 7.02
C ILE A 8 -16.86 -10.84 7.24
N PHE A 9 -17.05 -12.15 7.21
CA PHE A 9 -15.97 -13.12 7.22
C PHE A 9 -15.69 -13.59 5.80
N HIS A 10 -14.49 -13.34 5.30
CA HIS A 10 -14.07 -13.90 4.02
C HIS A 10 -13.98 -15.42 4.11
N LYS A 11 -14.42 -16.09 3.05
CA LYS A 11 -14.38 -17.55 2.92
C LYS A 11 -13.65 -17.92 1.65
N GLY A 12 -12.97 -19.05 1.67
CA GLY A 12 -12.22 -19.57 0.53
C GLY A 12 -10.90 -20.16 0.97
N MET A 13 -10.14 -20.64 -0.02
CA MET A 13 -8.77 -21.11 0.13
C MET A 13 -7.93 -20.41 -0.93
N GLY A 14 -6.79 -19.89 -0.53
CA GLY A 14 -5.76 -19.40 -1.43
C GLY A 14 -5.12 -20.55 -2.20
N ARG A 15 -4.40 -20.23 -3.27
CA ARG A 15 -3.76 -21.21 -4.14
C ARG A 15 -2.27 -21.40 -3.85
N SER A 16 -1.68 -20.55 -3.03
CA SER A 16 -0.28 -20.63 -2.67
C SER A 16 -0.04 -21.59 -1.51
N ILE A 17 1.05 -22.36 -1.61
CA ILE A 17 1.57 -23.21 -0.53
C ILE A 17 2.26 -22.34 0.55
N ALA A 18 2.59 -21.07 0.26
CA ALA A 18 3.17 -20.14 1.22
C ALA A 18 2.18 -19.92 2.39
N GLN A 19 2.69 -19.97 3.61
CA GLN A 19 1.90 -19.97 4.85
C GLN A 19 0.87 -18.83 4.96
N ARG A 20 1.04 -17.73 4.26
CA ARG A 20 0.16 -16.56 4.32
C ARG A 20 -0.95 -16.55 3.28
N ASN A 21 -0.84 -17.34 2.20
CA ASN A 21 -1.77 -17.35 1.06
C ASN A 21 -2.65 -18.60 1.03
N PHE A 22 -2.90 -19.22 2.16
CA PHE A 22 -3.71 -20.44 2.24
C PHE A 22 -5.12 -20.19 2.77
N VAL A 23 -5.26 -19.22 3.65
CA VAL A 23 -6.54 -18.85 4.27
C VAL A 23 -6.82 -17.36 4.06
N PRO A 24 -8.10 -16.94 4.05
CA PRO A 24 -8.46 -15.54 3.96
C PRO A 24 -7.73 -14.71 5.01
N HIS A 25 -7.09 -13.62 4.58
CA HIS A 25 -6.38 -12.69 5.44
C HIS A 25 -6.50 -11.25 4.91
N VAL A 26 -7.34 -10.45 5.55
CA VAL A 26 -7.55 -9.06 5.16
C VAL A 26 -6.48 -8.18 5.81
N ASP A 27 -5.55 -7.65 5.01
CA ASP A 27 -4.46 -6.78 5.46
C ASP A 27 -4.82 -5.30 5.43
N CYS A 28 -5.68 -4.90 4.52
CA CYS A 28 -6.01 -3.50 4.31
C CYS A 28 -7.48 -3.35 3.91
N VAL A 29 -8.11 -2.31 4.43
CA VAL A 29 -9.41 -1.83 3.95
C VAL A 29 -9.32 -0.36 3.62
N LYS A 30 -9.96 0.05 2.51
CA LYS A 30 -9.96 1.44 2.06
C LYS A 30 -11.27 1.77 1.37
N LEU A 31 -11.90 2.89 1.76
CA LEU A 31 -12.99 3.46 0.99
C LEU A 31 -12.48 4.02 -0.32
N THR A 32 -13.28 3.89 -1.38
CA THR A 32 -13.05 4.62 -2.63
C THR A 32 -13.16 6.14 -2.38
N PRO A 33 -12.54 6.99 -3.24
CA PRO A 33 -12.54 8.44 -3.05
C PRO A 33 -13.94 9.06 -2.97
N ASP A 34 -14.90 8.51 -3.69
CA ASP A 34 -16.31 8.89 -3.66
C ASP A 34 -17.10 8.33 -2.46
N GLN A 35 -16.44 7.52 -1.61
CA GLN A 35 -16.97 6.86 -0.42
C GLN A 35 -18.14 5.90 -0.67
N LYS A 36 -18.43 5.53 -1.90
CA LYS A 36 -19.52 4.60 -2.23
C LYS A 36 -19.18 3.15 -2.00
N PHE A 37 -17.88 2.81 -2.11
CA PHE A 37 -17.40 1.44 -2.04
C PHE A 37 -16.27 1.28 -1.03
N LEU A 38 -16.18 0.07 -0.46
CA LEU A 38 -15.09 -0.35 0.42
C LEU A 38 -14.30 -1.46 -0.28
N CYS A 39 -13.02 -1.22 -0.48
CA CYS A 39 -12.07 -2.22 -0.96
C CYS A 39 -11.45 -2.94 0.22
N ALA A 40 -11.60 -4.26 0.29
CA ALA A 40 -10.99 -5.14 1.29
C ALA A 40 -9.93 -6.02 0.62
N VAL A 41 -8.67 -5.72 0.90
CA VAL A 41 -7.52 -6.40 0.31
C VAL A 41 -7.26 -7.69 1.07
N ASP A 42 -7.50 -8.82 0.39
CA ASP A 42 -7.34 -10.16 0.96
C ASP A 42 -6.05 -10.81 0.42
N ASN A 43 -5.03 -10.74 1.23
CA ASN A 43 -3.71 -11.30 0.94
C ASN A 43 -3.78 -12.82 0.69
N GLY A 44 -4.58 -13.53 1.50
CA GLY A 44 -4.68 -14.98 1.43
C GLY A 44 -5.48 -15.51 0.24
N LEU A 45 -6.26 -14.68 -0.42
CA LEU A 45 -7.10 -15.09 -1.57
C LEU A 45 -6.67 -14.48 -2.91
N ASP A 46 -5.53 -13.77 -2.96
CA ASP A 46 -5.03 -13.07 -4.15
C ASP A 46 -6.06 -12.13 -4.80
N GLN A 47 -6.83 -11.41 -3.99
CA GLN A 47 -7.89 -10.55 -4.49
C GLN A 47 -8.20 -9.36 -3.58
N VAL A 48 -8.77 -8.32 -4.18
CA VAL A 48 -9.44 -7.25 -3.45
C VAL A 48 -10.95 -7.44 -3.64
N LYS A 49 -11.69 -7.55 -2.55
CA LYS A 49 -13.16 -7.59 -2.59
C LYS A 49 -13.69 -6.17 -2.51
N VAL A 50 -14.64 -5.86 -3.38
CA VAL A 50 -15.27 -4.55 -3.45
C VAL A 50 -16.69 -4.64 -2.93
N TYR A 51 -17.00 -3.86 -1.91
CA TYR A 51 -18.30 -3.81 -1.26
C TYR A 51 -18.96 -2.46 -1.50
N ARG A 52 -20.24 -2.46 -1.83
CA ARG A 52 -21.09 -1.27 -1.75
C ARG A 52 -21.37 -0.97 -0.29
N VAL A 53 -21.27 0.32 0.09
CA VAL A 53 -21.56 0.76 1.46
C VAL A 53 -22.98 1.29 1.53
N ASP A 54 -23.83 0.62 2.29
CA ASP A 54 -25.16 1.10 2.66
C ASP A 54 -25.08 1.84 3.98
N TYR A 55 -24.97 3.15 3.90
CA TYR A 55 -24.86 4.03 5.07
C TYR A 55 -26.16 4.13 5.87
N GLU A 56 -27.32 3.88 5.26
CA GLU A 56 -28.61 3.98 5.94
C GLU A 56 -28.81 2.79 6.87
N ASN A 57 -28.49 1.59 6.40
CA ASN A 57 -28.66 0.35 7.15
C ASN A 57 -27.37 -0.13 7.82
N GLY A 58 -26.24 0.54 7.58
CA GLY A 58 -24.94 0.15 8.10
C GLY A 58 -24.48 -1.22 7.59
N LYS A 59 -24.67 -1.52 6.30
CA LYS A 59 -24.39 -2.81 5.69
C LYS A 59 -23.36 -2.70 4.57
N LEU A 60 -22.65 -3.82 4.33
CA LEU A 60 -21.74 -4.01 3.22
C LEU A 60 -22.26 -5.10 2.29
N GLU A 61 -22.43 -4.76 1.02
CA GLU A 61 -22.86 -5.69 -0.03
C GLU A 61 -21.66 -5.98 -0.94
N LEU A 62 -21.28 -7.26 -1.04
CA LEU A 62 -20.23 -7.68 -1.98
C LEU A 62 -20.72 -7.54 -3.42
N ILE A 63 -20.04 -6.72 -4.23
CA ILE A 63 -20.46 -6.45 -5.60
C ILE A 63 -19.42 -6.83 -6.64
N ASP A 64 -18.11 -6.79 -6.32
CA ASP A 64 -17.06 -7.08 -7.31
C ASP A 64 -15.77 -7.61 -6.65
N PHE A 65 -14.83 -8.05 -7.51
CA PHE A 65 -13.51 -8.53 -7.16
C PHE A 65 -12.45 -8.00 -8.12
N ILE A 66 -11.41 -7.36 -7.60
CA ILE A 66 -10.17 -7.14 -8.35
C ILE A 66 -9.28 -8.35 -8.10
N ARG A 67 -9.06 -9.16 -9.14
CA ARG A 67 -8.24 -10.37 -9.03
C ARG A 67 -6.79 -10.06 -9.34
N GLY A 68 -5.93 -10.29 -8.35
CA GLY A 68 -4.48 -10.24 -8.55
C GLY A 68 -3.96 -11.45 -9.34
N PRO A 69 -2.70 -11.41 -9.76
CA PRO A 69 -1.99 -12.58 -10.24
C PRO A 69 -2.00 -13.70 -9.18
N LEU A 70 -1.85 -14.96 -9.62
CA LEU A 70 -1.77 -16.08 -8.69
C LEU A 70 -0.52 -15.98 -7.81
N GLU A 71 -0.66 -16.30 -6.53
CA GLU A 71 0.43 -16.30 -5.56
C GLU A 71 1.06 -14.89 -5.37
N SER A 72 0.27 -13.85 -5.58
CA SER A 72 0.73 -12.47 -5.53
C SER A 72 0.66 -11.82 -4.16
N ALA A 73 -0.29 -12.26 -3.33
CA ALA A 73 -0.56 -11.70 -2.02
C ALA A 73 -0.77 -10.18 -2.03
N PRO A 74 -1.90 -9.66 -2.52
CA PRO A 74 -2.20 -8.24 -2.43
C PRO A 74 -2.21 -7.81 -0.96
N ARG A 75 -1.54 -6.69 -0.68
CA ARG A 75 -1.31 -6.24 0.69
C ARG A 75 -1.95 -4.89 1.01
N MET A 76 -1.88 -3.96 0.08
CA MET A 76 -2.36 -2.60 0.28
C MET A 76 -3.02 -2.05 -0.99
N ILE A 77 -4.00 -1.17 -0.79
CA ILE A 77 -4.57 -0.34 -1.85
C ILE A 77 -4.49 1.13 -1.44
N ARG A 78 -4.12 1.99 -2.38
CA ARG A 78 -4.16 3.45 -2.26
C ARG A 78 -4.83 4.04 -3.48
N PHE A 79 -5.48 5.19 -3.30
CA PHE A 79 -6.06 5.95 -4.40
C PHE A 79 -5.26 7.23 -4.62
N SER A 80 -5.15 7.67 -5.87
CA SER A 80 -4.60 8.98 -6.21
C SER A 80 -5.41 10.10 -5.55
N ARG A 81 -4.83 11.29 -5.50
CA ARG A 81 -5.45 12.42 -4.83
C ARG A 81 -6.73 12.91 -5.53
N ASP A 82 -6.76 12.85 -6.87
CA ASP A 82 -7.94 13.15 -7.69
C ASP A 82 -9.00 12.04 -7.64
N GLY A 83 -8.61 10.84 -7.21
CA GLY A 83 -9.49 9.69 -7.09
C GLY A 83 -9.67 8.90 -8.38
N GLU A 84 -8.93 9.22 -9.45
CA GLU A 84 -9.07 8.56 -10.75
C GLU A 84 -8.23 7.30 -10.88
N TYR A 85 -7.24 7.10 -9.99
CA TYR A 85 -6.34 5.96 -10.06
C TYR A 85 -6.27 5.21 -8.74
N ALA A 86 -6.12 3.88 -8.82
CA ALA A 86 -5.87 3.00 -7.69
C ALA A 86 -4.55 2.25 -7.88
N TYR A 87 -3.81 2.10 -6.79
CA TYR A 87 -2.53 1.40 -6.73
C TYR A 87 -2.66 0.22 -5.77
N ILE A 88 -2.38 -0.99 -6.25
CA ILE A 88 -2.42 -2.21 -5.45
C ILE A 88 -1.01 -2.78 -5.34
N LEU A 89 -0.52 -2.90 -4.10
CA LEU A 89 0.77 -3.50 -3.79
C LEU A 89 0.60 -4.99 -3.58
N TYR A 90 1.45 -5.79 -4.23
CA TYR A 90 1.49 -7.26 -4.11
C TYR A 90 2.78 -7.69 -3.42
N GLU A 91 2.64 -8.31 -2.26
CA GLU A 91 3.74 -8.67 -1.36
C GLU A 91 4.71 -9.67 -1.99
N LEU A 92 4.21 -10.79 -2.51
CA LEU A 92 5.04 -11.91 -2.97
C LEU A 92 5.63 -11.70 -4.37
N LEU A 93 4.97 -10.93 -5.22
CA LEU A 93 5.49 -10.61 -6.55
C LEU A 93 6.35 -9.35 -6.59
N ASN A 94 6.36 -8.58 -5.50
CA ASN A 94 7.09 -7.31 -5.42
C ASN A 94 6.74 -6.36 -6.56
N ILE A 95 5.44 -6.18 -6.78
CA ILE A 95 4.91 -5.30 -7.83
C ILE A 95 3.84 -4.37 -7.29
N VAL A 96 3.65 -3.26 -7.99
CA VAL A 96 2.45 -2.43 -7.92
C VAL A 96 1.70 -2.58 -9.24
N GLU A 97 0.40 -2.86 -9.17
CA GLU A 97 -0.50 -2.70 -10.31
C GLU A 97 -1.24 -1.37 -10.18
N VAL A 98 -1.31 -0.64 -11.29
CA VAL A 98 -2.02 0.63 -11.40
C VAL A 98 -3.29 0.41 -12.18
N TYR A 99 -4.39 0.94 -11.66
CA TYR A 99 -5.72 0.85 -12.25
C TYR A 99 -6.29 2.26 -12.46
N HIS A 100 -6.90 2.48 -13.60
CA HIS A 100 -7.85 3.59 -13.75
C HIS A 100 -9.15 3.20 -13.04
N TYR A 101 -9.62 4.04 -12.13
CA TYR A 101 -10.86 3.86 -11.38
C TYR A 101 -11.93 4.82 -11.88
N SER A 102 -13.10 4.29 -12.15
CA SER A 102 -14.29 5.07 -12.49
C SER A 102 -15.55 4.42 -11.93
N VAL A 103 -16.67 5.13 -12.00
CA VAL A 103 -17.98 4.60 -11.67
C VAL A 103 -18.85 4.69 -12.90
N GLN A 104 -19.36 3.55 -13.37
CA GLN A 104 -20.25 3.46 -14.54
C GLN A 104 -21.53 2.73 -14.12
N ASP A 105 -22.68 3.29 -14.46
CA ASP A 105 -23.98 2.72 -14.08
C ASP A 105 -24.13 2.39 -12.59
N ASN A 106 -23.50 3.21 -11.73
CA ASN A 106 -23.45 3.03 -10.27
C ASN A 106 -22.65 1.81 -9.79
N GLU A 107 -21.78 1.26 -10.64
CA GLU A 107 -20.85 0.17 -10.35
C GLU A 107 -19.40 0.64 -10.46
N PRO A 108 -18.47 0.15 -9.61
CA PRO A 108 -17.07 0.51 -9.67
C PRO A 108 -16.39 -0.22 -10.83
N VAL A 109 -15.58 0.49 -11.59
CA VAL A 109 -14.79 -0.08 -12.69
C VAL A 109 -13.31 0.15 -12.41
N PHE A 110 -12.52 -0.93 -12.45
CA PHE A 110 -11.08 -0.91 -12.29
C PHE A 110 -10.41 -1.47 -13.54
N GLU A 111 -9.81 -0.59 -14.34
CA GLU A 111 -9.10 -0.96 -15.57
C GLU A 111 -7.59 -0.94 -15.31
N LYS A 112 -6.94 -2.11 -15.42
CA LYS A 112 -5.49 -2.19 -15.22
C LYS A 112 -4.74 -1.52 -16.36
N ILE A 113 -3.87 -0.56 -16.01
CA ILE A 113 -3.10 0.24 -16.99
C ILE A 113 -1.59 0.01 -16.90
N GLN A 114 -1.07 -0.43 -15.73
CA GLN A 114 0.36 -0.67 -15.56
C GLN A 114 0.61 -1.78 -14.53
N THR A 115 1.73 -2.47 -14.70
CA THR A 115 2.37 -3.31 -13.68
C THR A 115 3.84 -2.88 -13.59
N ILE A 116 4.33 -2.58 -12.38
CA ILE A 116 5.71 -2.13 -12.16
C ILE A 116 6.32 -2.84 -10.94
N SER A 117 7.61 -3.21 -11.03
CA SER A 117 8.32 -3.87 -9.93
C SER A 117 8.72 -2.87 -8.85
N THR A 118 8.57 -3.25 -7.57
CA THR A 118 9.09 -2.50 -6.42
C THR A 118 10.56 -2.83 -6.12
N SER A 119 11.08 -3.92 -6.69
CA SER A 119 12.48 -4.32 -6.57
C SER A 119 13.15 -4.21 -7.94
N PRO A 120 14.19 -3.35 -8.11
CA PRO A 120 14.87 -3.21 -9.40
C PRO A 120 15.70 -4.43 -9.77
N LYS A 121 15.92 -5.34 -8.85
CA LYS A 121 16.67 -6.58 -9.06
C LYS A 121 15.74 -7.77 -8.93
N LYS A 122 15.73 -8.63 -9.97
CA LYS A 122 15.23 -10.01 -9.88
C LYS A 122 16.29 -10.84 -9.11
N GLU A 123 16.58 -10.46 -7.88
CA GLU A 123 17.44 -11.27 -7.03
C GLU A 123 16.59 -12.34 -6.39
N GLU A 124 17.13 -13.54 -6.31
CA GLU A 124 16.57 -14.76 -5.72
C GLU A 124 16.35 -14.65 -4.20
N ASP A 125 16.60 -13.47 -3.64
CA ASP A 125 16.44 -13.22 -2.22
C ASP A 125 14.97 -13.11 -1.84
N ILE A 126 14.68 -13.52 -0.63
CA ILE A 126 13.34 -13.43 -0.02
C ILE A 126 13.00 -11.94 0.11
N CYS A 127 12.31 -11.40 -0.88
CA CYS A 127 11.82 -10.03 -0.93
C CYS A 127 10.30 -10.03 -0.75
N ALA A 128 9.79 -9.11 0.06
CA ALA A 128 8.36 -8.93 0.28
C ALA A 128 8.03 -7.43 0.28
N ALA A 129 7.30 -6.97 -0.71
CA ALA A 129 6.79 -5.61 -0.72
C ALA A 129 5.81 -5.42 0.45
N SER A 130 6.12 -4.50 1.37
CA SER A 130 5.49 -4.50 2.69
C SER A 130 4.66 -3.26 3.00
N GLY A 131 5.10 -2.06 2.61
CA GLY A 131 4.40 -0.81 2.85
C GLY A 131 4.25 0.01 1.58
N MET A 132 3.18 0.80 1.50
CA MET A 132 2.94 1.71 0.39
C MET A 132 2.25 2.97 0.88
N GLU A 133 2.75 4.15 0.48
CA GLU A 133 2.17 5.44 0.83
C GLU A 133 2.31 6.42 -0.33
N ILE A 134 1.30 7.30 -0.47
CA ILE A 134 1.31 8.39 -1.46
C ILE A 134 1.63 9.69 -0.73
N SER A 135 2.47 10.54 -1.32
CA SER A 135 2.77 11.86 -0.80
C SER A 135 1.52 12.74 -0.73
N LYS A 136 1.53 13.73 0.16
CA LYS A 136 0.38 14.61 0.37
C LYS A 136 -0.02 15.40 -0.88
N SER A 137 0.97 15.77 -1.71
CA SER A 137 0.74 16.42 -3.01
C SER A 137 0.08 15.49 -4.03
N GLY A 138 0.20 14.17 -3.86
CA GLY A 138 -0.21 13.17 -4.84
C GLY A 138 0.85 12.90 -5.92
N LYS A 139 2.04 13.54 -5.85
CA LYS A 139 3.07 13.43 -6.88
C LYS A 139 3.90 12.17 -6.79
N TYR A 140 4.06 11.61 -5.59
CA TYR A 140 5.00 10.51 -5.37
C TYR A 140 4.32 9.35 -4.65
N LEU A 141 4.69 8.15 -5.04
CA LEU A 141 4.33 6.91 -4.37
C LEU A 141 5.61 6.22 -3.88
N PHE A 142 5.59 5.80 -2.62
CA PHE A 142 6.70 5.10 -1.98
C PHE A 142 6.28 3.68 -1.63
N CYS A 143 7.18 2.72 -1.87
CA CYS A 143 7.01 1.35 -1.39
C CYS A 143 8.23 0.91 -0.59
N SER A 144 8.01 0.18 0.51
CA SER A 144 9.07 -0.50 1.25
C SER A 144 9.11 -1.98 0.90
N ASN A 145 10.30 -2.57 0.87
CA ASN A 145 10.56 -3.96 0.57
C ASN A 145 11.32 -4.60 1.73
N ALA A 146 10.68 -5.51 2.45
CA ALA A 146 11.31 -6.34 3.44
C ALA A 146 12.19 -7.42 2.77
N GLY A 147 13.18 -7.92 3.48
CA GLY A 147 14.15 -8.89 2.96
C GLY A 147 15.30 -8.21 2.23
N VAL A 148 15.07 -7.57 1.11
CA VAL A 148 16.10 -6.74 0.45
C VAL A 148 16.32 -5.39 1.15
N ASN A 149 15.46 -5.05 2.11
CA ASN A 149 15.54 -3.86 2.95
C ASN A 149 15.77 -2.58 2.12
N SER A 150 14.76 -2.22 1.34
CA SER A 150 14.81 -1.03 0.49
C SER A 150 13.51 -0.25 0.50
N VAL A 151 13.60 1.02 0.11
CA VAL A 151 12.46 1.87 -0.23
C VAL A 151 12.63 2.34 -1.66
N VAL A 152 11.59 2.19 -2.46
CA VAL A 152 11.52 2.73 -3.82
C VAL A 152 10.54 3.89 -3.86
N CYS A 153 10.90 4.95 -4.58
CA CYS A 153 10.07 6.10 -4.86
C CYS A 153 9.73 6.14 -6.35
N TYR A 154 8.47 6.38 -6.65
CA TYR A 154 7.97 6.63 -8.00
C TYR A 154 7.37 8.02 -8.08
N GLU A 155 7.52 8.67 -9.23
CA GLU A 155 6.72 9.81 -9.63
C GLU A 155 5.41 9.29 -10.23
N ILE A 156 4.30 9.90 -9.83
CA ILE A 156 2.96 9.64 -10.38
C ILE A 156 2.71 10.66 -11.48
N GLU A 157 2.51 10.22 -12.71
CA GLU A 157 2.10 11.08 -13.80
C GLU A 157 0.66 11.54 -13.60
N GLU A 158 0.45 12.84 -13.48
CA GLU A 158 -0.84 13.44 -13.12
C GLU A 158 -1.99 13.06 -14.07
N LYS A 159 -1.71 12.93 -15.38
CA LYS A 159 -2.76 12.66 -16.39
C LYS A 159 -3.09 11.20 -16.59
N THR A 160 -2.17 10.31 -16.27
CA THR A 160 -2.31 8.88 -16.59
C THR A 160 -2.27 8.00 -15.34
N GLY A 161 -1.88 8.56 -14.18
CA GLY A 161 -1.66 7.81 -12.95
C GLY A 161 -0.47 6.84 -13.02
N MET A 162 0.23 6.76 -14.14
CA MET A 162 1.34 5.82 -14.33
C MET A 162 2.53 6.18 -13.45
N LEU A 163 3.25 5.16 -13.03
CA LEU A 163 4.40 5.26 -12.14
C LEU A 163 5.70 5.22 -12.92
N THR A 164 6.59 6.18 -12.63
CA THR A 164 7.96 6.22 -13.15
C THR A 164 8.95 6.17 -11.98
N PRO A 165 9.94 5.25 -11.95
CA PRO A 165 10.91 5.17 -10.86
C PRO A 165 11.75 6.45 -10.75
N VAL A 166 11.89 6.97 -9.52
CA VAL A 166 12.76 8.12 -9.22
C VAL A 166 14.06 7.62 -8.58
N PHE A 167 13.94 6.84 -7.50
CA PHE A 167 15.08 6.24 -6.82
C PHE A 167 14.72 4.97 -6.06
N THR A 168 15.77 4.23 -5.70
CA THR A 168 15.69 3.14 -4.70
C THR A 168 16.80 3.36 -3.68
N THR A 169 16.44 3.42 -2.41
CA THR A 169 17.37 3.56 -1.29
C THR A 169 17.40 2.28 -0.47
N LYS A 170 18.60 1.79 -0.18
CA LYS A 170 18.76 0.68 0.76
C LYS A 170 18.57 1.17 2.20
N VAL A 171 17.77 0.47 2.96
CA VAL A 171 17.55 0.73 4.39
C VAL A 171 18.59 -0.04 5.19
N ASN A 172 19.29 0.64 6.13
CA ASN A 172 20.31 0.03 6.98
C ASN A 172 19.75 -0.76 8.17
N SER A 173 18.44 -0.95 8.21
CA SER A 173 17.71 -1.72 9.21
C SER A 173 16.96 -2.87 8.58
N ASP A 174 16.56 -3.85 9.39
CA ASP A 174 15.94 -5.07 8.90
C ASP A 174 14.42 -5.03 8.98
N TYR A 175 13.81 -5.49 7.90
CA TYR A 175 12.38 -5.63 7.70
C TYR A 175 11.62 -4.30 7.78
N PRO A 176 11.81 -3.37 6.80
CA PRO A 176 11.03 -2.13 6.69
C PRO A 176 9.57 -2.46 6.34
N LYS A 177 8.76 -2.69 7.38
CA LYS A 177 7.39 -3.20 7.28
C LYS A 177 6.39 -2.14 6.81
N MET A 178 6.65 -0.90 7.15
CA MET A 178 5.82 0.25 6.80
C MET A 178 6.69 1.50 6.66
N LEU A 179 6.16 2.49 5.98
CA LEU A 179 6.75 3.83 5.87
C LEU A 179 5.69 4.91 6.05
N ALA A 180 6.12 6.12 6.36
CA ALA A 180 5.27 7.30 6.35
C ALA A 180 6.04 8.50 5.81
N ILE A 181 5.38 9.29 4.97
CA ILE A 181 5.95 10.49 4.38
C ILE A 181 5.55 11.69 5.24
N TYR A 182 6.52 12.54 5.58
CA TYR A 182 6.21 13.77 6.31
C TYR A 182 5.36 14.73 5.45
N PRO A 183 4.53 15.58 6.08
CA PRO A 183 3.70 16.54 5.36
C PRO A 183 4.49 17.56 4.54
N ASP A 184 5.79 17.73 4.82
CA ASP A 184 6.71 18.59 4.06
C ASP A 184 7.19 17.95 2.76
N GLU A 185 6.96 16.63 2.62
CA GLU A 185 7.39 15.78 1.50
C GLU A 185 8.90 15.77 1.25
N LYS A 186 9.69 16.27 2.20
CA LYS A 186 11.15 16.25 2.15
C LYS A 186 11.76 15.13 2.97
N HIS A 187 10.92 14.47 3.78
CA HIS A 187 11.34 13.42 4.69
C HIS A 187 10.35 12.26 4.66
N TYR A 188 10.84 11.07 4.98
CA TYR A 188 10.02 9.91 5.30
C TYR A 188 10.63 9.11 6.45
N LEU A 189 9.79 8.28 7.07
CA LEU A 189 10.18 7.31 8.10
C LEU A 189 10.04 5.91 7.57
N THR A 190 10.93 5.01 8.00
CA THR A 190 10.74 3.55 7.88
C THR A 190 10.54 2.93 9.25
N LEU A 191 9.58 2.02 9.34
CA LEU A 191 9.35 1.18 10.51
C LEU A 191 10.00 -0.17 10.27
N ASN A 192 11.07 -0.47 10.99
CA ASN A 192 11.87 -1.67 10.78
C ASN A 192 11.56 -2.69 11.87
N ASN A 193 10.69 -3.63 11.54
CA ASN A 193 10.08 -4.53 12.54
C ASN A 193 11.10 -5.46 13.21
N ASN A 194 12.06 -6.02 12.44
CA ASN A 194 13.05 -6.93 13.00
C ASN A 194 14.16 -6.19 13.77
N SER A 195 14.51 -4.99 13.34
CA SER A 195 15.51 -4.16 14.04
C SER A 195 14.97 -3.41 15.25
N ASN A 196 13.64 -3.41 15.45
CA ASN A 196 12.98 -2.70 16.55
C ASN A 196 13.31 -1.21 16.55
N ASP A 197 13.21 -0.57 15.37
CA ASP A 197 13.52 0.85 15.23
C ASP A 197 12.73 1.55 14.14
N ILE A 198 12.78 2.87 14.22
CA ILE A 198 12.25 3.78 13.21
C ILE A 198 13.40 4.68 12.78
N PHE A 199 13.64 4.77 11.49
CA PHE A 199 14.62 5.66 10.88
C PHE A 199 13.94 6.78 10.08
N SER A 200 14.60 7.95 10.08
CA SER A 200 14.22 9.10 9.26
C SER A 200 15.17 9.25 8.07
N TYR A 201 14.62 9.66 6.94
CA TYR A 201 15.33 9.90 5.69
C TYR A 201 14.99 11.28 5.13
N THR A 202 16.00 11.99 4.60
CA THR A 202 15.80 13.18 3.78
C THR A 202 15.78 12.78 2.31
N ILE A 203 14.92 13.41 1.51
CA ILE A 203 14.71 13.10 0.09
C ILE A 203 15.31 14.19 -0.78
N ASP A 204 16.05 13.80 -1.80
CA ASP A 204 16.41 14.63 -2.92
C ASP A 204 15.78 14.09 -4.20
N TYR A 205 14.65 14.67 -4.60
CA TYR A 205 13.95 14.28 -5.83
C TYR A 205 14.68 14.68 -7.10
N LYS A 206 15.51 15.73 -7.05
CA LYS A 206 16.22 16.24 -8.22
C LYS A 206 17.36 15.30 -8.62
N ASP A 207 18.15 14.91 -7.63
CA ASP A 207 19.31 14.03 -7.85
C ASP A 207 18.93 12.55 -7.70
N GLY A 208 17.69 12.26 -7.30
CA GLY A 208 17.11 10.91 -7.27
C GLY A 208 17.71 10.00 -6.20
N TYR A 209 17.78 10.46 -4.96
CA TYR A 209 18.19 9.62 -3.82
C TYR A 209 17.53 10.04 -2.50
N SER A 210 17.69 9.22 -1.48
CA SER A 210 17.41 9.61 -0.11
C SER A 210 18.53 9.18 0.83
N LEU A 211 18.72 9.95 1.91
CA LEU A 211 19.76 9.73 2.90
C LEU A 211 19.15 9.61 4.29
N GLU A 212 19.66 8.65 5.05
CA GLU A 212 19.35 8.48 6.45
C GLU A 212 19.77 9.71 7.25
N THR A 213 18.92 10.15 8.18
CA THR A 213 19.14 11.34 9.00
C THR A 213 18.87 11.05 10.47
N GLY A 214 19.76 11.57 11.33
CA GLY A 214 19.63 11.45 12.77
C GLY A 214 19.94 10.06 13.30
N SER A 215 19.51 9.82 14.53
CA SER A 215 19.62 8.52 15.19
C SER A 215 18.28 7.79 15.19
N PRO A 216 18.28 6.45 15.12
CA PRO A 216 17.04 5.68 15.15
C PRO A 216 16.30 5.83 16.47
N VAL A 217 14.98 5.87 16.38
CA VAL A 217 14.11 5.77 17.54
C VAL A 217 13.83 4.29 17.79
N LYS A 218 14.11 3.81 18.99
CA LYS A 218 13.84 2.41 19.36
C LYS A 218 12.37 2.21 19.71
N VAL A 219 11.73 1.28 19.00
CA VAL A 219 10.33 0.89 19.19
C VAL A 219 10.24 -0.61 18.98
N ASP A 220 9.70 -1.33 19.95
CA ASP A 220 9.59 -2.79 19.87
C ASP A 220 8.55 -3.19 18.82
N LYS A 221 8.97 -3.99 17.83
CA LYS A 221 8.15 -4.55 16.75
C LYS A 221 7.17 -3.56 16.11
N PRO A 222 7.63 -2.40 15.60
CA PRO A 222 6.73 -1.41 15.00
C PRO A 222 6.03 -2.01 13.78
N ASN A 223 4.69 -1.84 13.73
CA ASN A 223 3.86 -2.44 12.68
C ASN A 223 3.10 -1.42 11.83
N CYS A 224 2.73 -0.29 12.43
CA CYS A 224 1.92 0.71 11.78
C CYS A 224 2.34 2.10 12.26
N ILE A 225 2.27 3.06 11.38
CA ILE A 225 2.50 4.47 11.66
C ILE A 225 1.41 5.31 11.01
N TYR A 226 0.99 6.34 11.73
CA TYR A 226 0.10 7.36 11.20
C TYR A 226 0.62 8.75 11.57
N MET A 227 0.71 9.64 10.57
CA MET A 227 1.11 11.02 10.76
C MET A 227 -0.10 11.88 11.05
N LEU A 228 -0.19 12.41 12.26
CA LEU A 228 -1.25 13.35 12.66
C LEU A 228 -0.68 14.76 12.72
N LYS A 229 -1.30 15.68 12.00
CA LYS A 229 -1.03 17.10 12.18
C LYS A 229 -1.73 17.58 13.46
N LEU A 230 -0.94 17.98 14.45
CA LEU A 230 -1.49 18.65 15.62
C LEU A 230 -1.70 20.13 15.30
N GLU A 231 -2.89 20.63 15.54
CA GLU A 231 -3.12 22.07 15.61
C GLU A 231 -2.65 22.53 16.99
N VAL A 232 -1.60 23.36 17.02
CA VAL A 232 -1.15 24.02 18.25
C VAL A 232 -2.03 25.26 18.38
N GLU A 233 -2.85 25.29 19.44
CA GLU A 233 -3.61 26.48 19.83
C GLU A 233 -2.68 27.62 20.28
#